data_16806de075f7b677027cc0f9e9193d7e
#
_entry.id   16806de075f7b677027cc0f9e9193d7e
#
_cell.length_a   1.000
_cell.length_b   1.000
_cell.length_c   1.000
_cell.angle_alpha   90.00
_cell.angle_beta   90.00
_cell.angle_gamma   90.00
#
_symmetry.space_group_name_H-M   'P 1'
#
loop_
_entity.id
_entity.type
_entity.pdbx_description
1 polymer ?
#
loop_
_entity_poly.entity_id
_entity_poly.type
_entity_poly.pdbx_seq_one_letter_code
_entity_poly.pdbx_strand_id
1 'polypeptide(L)'
;MLIKIAEKLKETPVADDVYFVFSVQEEVGLRGATTAAFGIKPDIGIVYDVTGTGDTPGAPRMVCSLGSGAAIKLKDNSLLCDYELTQEFVAVAKEKDIKHQLEILPFGGTDTAAIQVSGAGVKVAALSIPTRYIHSGVEMLDLTDADACVDLTVAWLAK
;
A
#
# COMPACT_ATOMS: atom_id res chain seq x y z
N MET A 1 2.42 -10.28 1.57
CA MET A 1 1.76 -9.77 0.36
C MET A 1 2.64 -9.92 -0.88
N LEU A 2 3.81 -9.32 -0.99
CA LEU A 2 4.67 -9.37 -2.20
C LEU A 2 4.91 -10.79 -2.74
N ILE A 3 5.13 -11.78 -1.88
CA ILE A 3 5.29 -13.19 -2.32
C ILE A 3 4.02 -13.71 -3.01
N LYS A 4 2.84 -13.46 -2.43
CA LYS A 4 1.55 -13.88 -3.04
C LYS A 4 1.31 -13.18 -4.39
N ILE A 5 1.65 -11.89 -4.49
CA ILE A 5 1.57 -11.15 -5.76
C ILE A 5 2.49 -11.79 -6.80
N ALA A 6 3.76 -12.02 -6.44
CA ALA A 6 4.73 -12.65 -7.34
C ALA A 6 4.29 -14.07 -7.80
N GLU A 7 3.67 -14.86 -6.90
CA GLU A 7 3.12 -16.17 -7.24
C GLU A 7 1.98 -16.05 -8.27
N LYS A 8 1.03 -15.13 -8.06
CA LYS A 8 -0.09 -14.92 -9.00
C LYS A 8 0.37 -14.40 -10.36
N LEU A 9 1.37 -13.52 -10.39
CA LEU A 9 1.91 -12.97 -11.63
C LEU A 9 2.67 -13.99 -12.48
N LYS A 10 3.04 -15.15 -11.96
CA LYS A 10 3.58 -16.24 -12.80
C LYS A 10 2.57 -16.75 -13.83
N GLU A 11 1.28 -16.67 -13.50
CA GLU A 11 0.19 -17.14 -14.34
C GLU A 11 -0.57 -15.99 -15.02
N THR A 12 -0.21 -14.75 -14.71
CA THR A 12 -0.88 -13.54 -15.20
C THR A 12 0.10 -12.72 -16.02
N PRO A 13 -0.07 -12.61 -17.35
CA PRO A 13 0.80 -11.76 -18.18
C PRO A 13 0.72 -10.30 -17.73
N VAL A 14 1.87 -9.65 -17.62
CA VAL A 14 2.03 -8.22 -17.39
C VAL A 14 2.96 -7.64 -18.44
N ALA A 15 2.70 -6.41 -18.86
CA ALA A 15 3.48 -5.75 -19.90
C ALA A 15 4.72 -5.03 -19.35
N ASP A 16 4.69 -4.68 -18.08
CA ASP A 16 5.71 -3.87 -17.43
C ASP A 16 6.76 -4.72 -16.72
N ASP A 17 7.95 -4.15 -16.52
CA ASP A 17 8.98 -4.72 -15.65
C ASP A 17 8.59 -4.49 -14.18
N VAL A 18 8.40 -5.57 -13.43
CA VAL A 18 7.97 -5.52 -12.02
C VAL A 18 9.13 -5.88 -11.10
N TYR A 19 9.51 -4.95 -10.24
CA TYR A 19 10.53 -5.13 -9.21
C TYR A 19 9.88 -5.36 -7.84
N PHE A 20 10.19 -6.49 -7.22
CA PHE A 20 9.76 -6.81 -5.85
C PHE A 20 10.84 -6.40 -4.86
N VAL A 21 10.59 -5.35 -4.10
CA VAL A 21 11.54 -4.81 -3.13
C VAL A 21 11.10 -5.14 -1.71
N PHE A 22 11.89 -5.92 -1.00
CA PHE A 22 11.72 -6.18 0.42
C PHE A 22 12.61 -5.18 1.18
N SER A 23 12.07 -4.01 1.46
CA SER A 23 12.81 -2.93 2.10
C SER A 23 13.19 -3.26 3.54
N VAL A 24 14.23 -2.64 4.02
CA VAL A 24 14.72 -2.77 5.40
C VAL A 24 14.76 -1.40 6.06
N GLN A 25 14.67 -1.38 7.40
CA GLN A 25 14.82 -0.17 8.19
C GLN A 25 13.79 0.93 7.85
N GLU A 26 12.55 0.54 7.60
CA GLU A 26 11.44 1.48 7.42
C GLU A 26 11.24 2.31 8.69
N GLU A 27 11.12 1.67 9.86
CA GLU A 27 10.82 2.25 11.17
C GLU A 27 11.89 3.22 11.71
N VAL A 28 13.05 3.28 11.07
CA VAL A 28 14.17 4.14 11.47
C VAL A 28 14.58 5.14 10.38
N GLY A 29 13.67 5.42 9.45
CA GLY A 29 13.85 6.48 8.44
C GLY A 29 13.83 6.01 7.00
N LEU A 30 13.00 5.02 6.63
CA LEU A 30 12.69 4.62 5.25
C LEU A 30 13.93 4.26 4.40
N ARG A 31 14.98 3.74 5.05
CA ARG A 31 16.34 3.69 4.47
C ARG A 31 16.45 2.73 3.30
N GLY A 32 15.84 1.55 3.42
CA GLY A 32 15.84 0.55 2.35
C GLY A 32 15.11 1.03 1.11
N ALA A 33 13.92 1.61 1.27
CA ALA A 33 13.14 2.16 0.16
C ALA A 33 13.86 3.33 -0.53
N THR A 34 14.50 4.23 0.25
CA THR A 34 15.28 5.35 -0.29
C THR A 34 16.37 4.85 -1.25
N THR A 35 17.16 3.86 -0.81
CA THR A 35 18.29 3.36 -1.62
C THR A 35 17.82 2.50 -2.79
N ALA A 36 16.77 1.72 -2.60
CA ALA A 36 16.18 0.90 -3.66
C ALA A 36 15.58 1.75 -4.78
N ALA A 37 14.77 2.75 -4.44
CA ALA A 37 14.19 3.67 -5.42
C ALA A 37 15.24 4.44 -6.20
N PHE A 38 16.30 4.90 -5.53
CA PHE A 38 17.42 5.56 -6.19
C PHE A 38 18.15 4.64 -7.19
N GLY A 39 18.33 3.36 -6.83
CA GLY A 39 19.03 2.37 -7.68
C GLY A 39 18.16 1.88 -8.86
N ILE A 40 16.89 1.59 -8.62
CA ILE A 40 15.95 1.06 -9.62
C ILE A 40 15.45 2.16 -10.56
N LYS A 41 15.21 3.37 -10.04
CA LYS A 41 14.61 4.51 -10.76
C LYS A 41 13.25 4.15 -11.38
N PRO A 42 12.28 3.71 -10.58
CA PRO A 42 11.00 3.27 -11.10
C PRO A 42 10.17 4.46 -11.64
N ASP A 43 9.30 4.21 -12.59
CA ASP A 43 8.29 5.17 -13.05
C ASP A 43 7.11 5.25 -12.06
N ILE A 44 6.79 4.11 -11.44
CA ILE A 44 5.70 3.98 -10.45
C ILE A 44 6.20 3.19 -9.24
N GLY A 45 5.87 3.66 -8.04
CA GLY A 45 6.08 2.96 -6.78
C GLY A 45 4.75 2.57 -6.14
N ILE A 46 4.57 1.29 -5.80
CA ILE A 46 3.42 0.80 -5.04
C ILE A 46 3.94 0.23 -3.73
N VAL A 47 3.49 0.77 -2.61
CA VAL A 47 3.94 0.37 -1.28
C VAL A 47 2.83 -0.36 -0.53
N TYR A 48 3.21 -1.37 0.21
CA TYR A 48 2.33 -2.14 1.09
C TYR A 48 2.81 -1.98 2.52
N ASP A 49 1.90 -1.51 3.35
CA ASP A 49 2.15 -1.31 4.78
C ASP A 49 0.89 -1.60 5.58
N VAL A 50 0.94 -1.43 6.87
CA VAL A 50 -0.25 -1.47 7.74
C VAL A 50 -0.79 -0.06 7.95
N THR A 51 -2.06 0.05 8.35
CA THR A 51 -2.66 1.32 8.77
C THR A 51 -3.55 1.14 10.00
N GLY A 52 -3.60 2.15 10.86
CA GLY A 52 -4.43 2.13 12.05
C GLY A 52 -5.91 2.07 11.73
N THR A 53 -6.68 1.41 12.60
CA THR A 53 -8.14 1.38 12.54
C THR A 53 -8.75 2.25 13.63
N GLY A 54 -9.95 2.77 13.34
CA GLY A 54 -10.75 3.52 14.31
C GLY A 54 -11.88 2.71 14.94
N ASP A 55 -11.85 1.39 14.83
CA ASP A 55 -12.97 0.49 15.14
C ASP A 55 -12.86 -0.21 16.51
N THR A 56 -11.96 0.28 17.38
CA THR A 56 -11.85 -0.21 18.76
C THR A 56 -12.25 0.86 19.78
N PRO A 57 -12.76 0.48 20.96
CA PRO A 57 -13.08 1.45 22.02
C PRO A 57 -11.87 2.31 22.40
N GLY A 58 -12.05 3.63 22.37
CA GLY A 58 -10.99 4.59 22.70
C GLY A 58 -9.92 4.80 21.61
N ALA A 59 -10.03 4.17 20.45
CA ALA A 59 -9.13 4.42 19.33
C ALA A 59 -9.27 5.85 18.81
N PRO A 60 -8.19 6.43 18.26
CA PRO A 60 -8.28 7.66 17.48
C PRO A 60 -9.29 7.51 16.34
N ARG A 61 -9.93 8.61 15.94
CA ARG A 61 -10.81 8.60 14.77
C ARG A 61 -9.99 8.29 13.51
N MET A 62 -10.26 7.14 12.92
CA MET A 62 -9.74 6.70 11.63
C MET A 62 -10.90 6.31 10.72
N VAL A 63 -10.70 6.47 9.42
CA VAL A 63 -11.70 6.07 8.42
C VAL A 63 -11.63 4.57 8.09
N CYS A 64 -10.51 3.92 8.43
CA CYS A 64 -10.28 2.51 8.15
C CYS A 64 -10.80 1.62 9.28
N SER A 65 -11.31 0.44 8.90
CA SER A 65 -11.77 -0.60 9.81
C SER A 65 -11.40 -1.99 9.28
N LEU A 66 -11.23 -2.96 10.19
CA LEU A 66 -10.98 -4.35 9.83
C LEU A 66 -12.13 -4.93 9.01
N GLY A 67 -11.79 -5.83 8.10
CA GLY A 67 -12.75 -6.53 7.26
C GLY A 67 -13.42 -5.64 6.21
N SER A 68 -12.92 -4.43 5.98
CA SER A 68 -13.46 -3.49 4.97
C SER A 68 -12.66 -3.47 3.67
N GLY A 69 -11.73 -4.39 3.51
CA GLY A 69 -10.94 -4.57 2.30
C GLY A 69 -9.67 -3.71 2.27
N ALA A 70 -9.01 -3.71 1.13
CA ALA A 70 -7.78 -2.98 0.90
C ALA A 70 -7.95 -1.48 1.18
N ALA A 71 -7.10 -0.89 2.01
CA ALA A 71 -7.11 0.54 2.25
C ALA A 71 -6.23 1.25 1.22
N ILE A 72 -6.89 1.90 0.24
CA ILE A 72 -6.21 2.69 -0.79
C ILE A 72 -5.87 4.05 -0.19
N LYS A 73 -4.58 4.30 0.01
CA LYS A 73 -4.10 5.51 0.66
C LYS A 73 -4.22 6.74 -0.24
N LEU A 74 -4.83 7.80 0.29
CA LEU A 74 -4.85 9.13 -0.33
C LEU A 74 -3.69 9.98 0.16
N LYS A 75 -3.48 9.98 1.49
CA LYS A 75 -2.39 10.72 2.12
C LYS A 75 -2.05 10.17 3.50
N ASP A 76 -0.84 10.46 3.94
CA ASP A 76 -0.45 10.43 5.35
C ASP A 76 0.26 11.75 5.75
N ASN A 77 0.99 11.76 6.86
CA ASN A 77 1.68 12.97 7.34
C ASN A 77 2.90 13.35 6.49
N SER A 78 3.42 12.44 5.69
CA SER A 78 4.67 12.59 4.94
C SER A 78 4.47 12.58 3.41
N LEU A 79 3.27 12.21 2.94
CA LEU A 79 3.03 12.02 1.51
C LEU A 79 1.60 12.38 1.11
N LEU A 80 1.45 12.73 -0.16
CA LEU A 80 0.20 12.76 -0.90
C LEU A 80 0.35 11.80 -2.09
N CYS A 81 -0.42 10.73 -2.14
CA CYS A 81 -0.38 9.79 -3.27
C CYS A 81 -0.78 10.46 -4.59
N ASP A 82 -0.27 9.93 -5.70
CA ASP A 82 -0.68 10.40 -7.03
C ASP A 82 -2.19 10.18 -7.23
N TYR A 83 -2.89 11.24 -7.61
CA TYR A 83 -4.34 11.21 -7.72
C TYR A 83 -4.83 10.27 -8.83
N GLU A 84 -4.21 10.33 -10.01
CA GLU A 84 -4.62 9.52 -11.16
C GLU A 84 -4.40 8.04 -10.85
N LEU A 85 -3.22 7.69 -10.34
CA LEU A 85 -2.89 6.32 -9.94
C LEU A 85 -3.84 5.79 -8.84
N THR A 86 -4.19 6.62 -7.87
CA THR A 86 -5.17 6.28 -6.84
C THR A 86 -6.55 6.00 -7.44
N GLN A 87 -7.00 6.84 -8.39
CA GLN A 87 -8.29 6.62 -9.08
C GLN A 87 -8.28 5.36 -9.94
N GLU A 88 -7.15 4.99 -10.53
CA GLU A 88 -7.01 3.72 -11.26
C GLU A 88 -7.24 2.52 -10.33
N PHE A 89 -6.64 2.51 -9.14
CA PHE A 89 -6.87 1.46 -8.15
C PHE A 89 -8.34 1.39 -7.73
N VAL A 90 -8.98 2.52 -7.48
CA VAL A 90 -10.42 2.58 -7.14
C VAL A 90 -11.28 2.05 -8.30
N ALA A 91 -10.96 2.38 -9.54
CA ALA A 91 -11.69 1.91 -10.71
C ALA A 91 -11.57 0.39 -10.87
N VAL A 92 -10.36 -0.15 -10.79
CA VAL A 92 -10.10 -1.59 -10.84
C VAL A 92 -10.81 -2.33 -9.69
N ALA A 93 -10.76 -1.80 -8.47
CA ALA A 93 -11.44 -2.41 -7.34
C ALA A 93 -12.96 -2.52 -7.58
N LYS A 94 -13.57 -1.47 -8.13
CA LYS A 94 -15.00 -1.48 -8.49
C LYS A 94 -15.32 -2.43 -9.63
N GLU A 95 -14.51 -2.43 -10.70
CA GLU A 95 -14.70 -3.31 -11.85
C GLU A 95 -14.63 -4.80 -11.48
N LYS A 96 -13.68 -5.15 -10.62
CA LYS A 96 -13.43 -6.53 -10.20
C LYS A 96 -14.17 -6.92 -8.91
N ASP A 97 -15.05 -6.06 -8.40
CA ASP A 97 -15.79 -6.27 -7.13
C ASP A 97 -14.86 -6.61 -5.96
N ILE A 98 -13.68 -5.96 -5.91
CA ILE A 98 -12.71 -6.12 -4.83
C ILE A 98 -13.07 -5.13 -3.70
N LYS A 99 -13.24 -5.67 -2.50
CA LYS A 99 -13.56 -4.89 -1.31
C LYS A 99 -12.44 -3.92 -1.00
N HIS A 100 -12.77 -2.63 -0.85
CA HIS A 100 -11.78 -1.59 -0.61
C HIS A 100 -12.36 -0.43 0.18
N GLN A 101 -11.48 0.35 0.77
CA GLN A 101 -11.77 1.58 1.47
C GLN A 101 -10.71 2.63 1.16
N LEU A 102 -11.02 3.91 1.39
CA LEU A 102 -10.05 4.99 1.22
C LEU A 102 -9.38 5.31 2.55
N GLU A 103 -8.09 5.61 2.51
CA GLU A 103 -7.29 5.88 3.70
C GLU A 103 -6.77 7.32 3.73
N ILE A 104 -6.97 7.97 4.88
CA ILE A 104 -6.24 9.17 5.29
C ILE A 104 -5.65 8.87 6.67
N LEU A 105 -4.33 8.78 6.75
CA LEU A 105 -3.60 8.57 7.99
C LEU A 105 -3.12 9.94 8.51
N PRO A 106 -3.66 10.45 9.63
CA PRO A 106 -3.33 11.80 10.11
C PRO A 106 -1.97 11.89 10.81
N PHE A 107 -1.29 10.78 11.00
CA PHE A 107 0.02 10.68 11.65
C PHE A 107 0.85 9.56 11.00
N GLY A 108 2.15 9.55 11.26
CA GLY A 108 3.04 8.55 10.67
C GLY A 108 3.31 8.74 9.19
N GLY A 109 4.00 7.80 8.61
CA GLY A 109 4.36 7.74 7.20
C GLY A 109 4.71 6.32 6.82
N THR A 110 5.12 6.11 5.59
CA THR A 110 5.52 4.80 5.03
C THR A 110 6.66 4.98 4.03
N ASP A 111 7.26 3.92 3.58
CA ASP A 111 8.27 3.89 2.52
C ASP A 111 7.85 4.69 1.26
N THR A 112 6.57 4.91 1.06
CA THR A 112 6.01 5.65 -0.07
C THR A 112 6.57 7.07 -0.18
N ALA A 113 6.76 7.75 0.96
CA ALA A 113 7.30 9.12 0.98
C ALA A 113 8.73 9.18 0.45
N ALA A 114 9.57 8.20 0.80
CA ALA A 114 10.94 8.14 0.31
C ALA A 114 11.02 7.84 -1.19
N ILE A 115 10.14 6.98 -1.69
CA ILE A 115 10.06 6.66 -3.11
C ILE A 115 9.58 7.88 -3.91
N GLN A 116 8.55 8.58 -3.42
CA GLN A 116 7.97 9.75 -4.10
C GLN A 116 9.00 10.82 -4.44
N VAL A 117 9.95 11.07 -3.56
CA VAL A 117 10.98 12.13 -3.74
C VAL A 117 12.28 11.61 -4.34
N SER A 118 12.32 10.35 -4.80
CA SER A 118 13.52 9.78 -5.41
C SER A 118 13.76 10.37 -6.81
N GLY A 119 15.01 10.69 -7.13
CA GLY A 119 15.39 11.24 -8.42
C GLY A 119 14.71 12.56 -8.74
N ALA A 120 13.93 12.58 -9.83
CA ALA A 120 13.12 13.73 -10.24
C ALA A 120 11.67 13.65 -9.76
N GLY A 121 11.37 12.66 -8.91
CA GLY A 121 10.04 12.34 -8.46
C GLY A 121 9.50 11.06 -9.11
N VAL A 122 8.73 10.29 -8.35
CA VAL A 122 8.11 9.02 -8.78
C VAL A 122 6.62 9.09 -8.48
N LYS A 123 5.77 8.65 -9.40
CA LYS A 123 4.34 8.46 -9.12
C LYS A 123 4.17 7.34 -8.10
N VAL A 124 3.41 7.58 -7.02
CA VAL A 124 3.28 6.59 -5.95
C VAL A 124 1.84 6.34 -5.55
N ALA A 125 1.57 5.09 -5.21
CA ALA A 125 0.38 4.67 -4.49
C ALA A 125 0.76 3.79 -3.30
N ALA A 126 -0.12 3.72 -2.30
CA ALA A 126 0.02 2.78 -1.21
C ALA A 126 -1.29 2.04 -0.98
N LEU A 127 -1.18 0.75 -0.73
CA LEU A 127 -2.26 -0.14 -0.34
C LEU A 127 -1.97 -0.65 1.07
N SER A 128 -2.74 -0.18 2.03
CA SER A 128 -2.51 -0.50 3.43
C SER A 128 -3.45 -1.61 3.90
N ILE A 129 -2.95 -2.41 4.84
CA ILE A 129 -3.72 -3.43 5.52
C ILE A 129 -4.25 -2.83 6.84
N PRO A 130 -5.57 -2.70 7.03
CA PRO A 130 -6.13 -2.24 8.29
C PRO A 130 -5.69 -3.14 9.44
N THR A 131 -5.12 -2.55 10.47
CA THR A 131 -4.51 -3.29 11.59
C THR A 131 -4.86 -2.61 12.92
N ARG A 132 -5.34 -3.39 13.89
CA ARG A 132 -5.52 -2.94 15.27
C ARG A 132 -4.22 -3.09 16.04
N TYR A 133 -4.02 -2.22 17.02
CA TYR A 133 -2.93 -2.30 17.99
C TYR A 133 -1.54 -2.26 17.34
N ILE A 134 -1.39 -1.46 16.27
CA ILE A 134 -0.11 -1.26 15.56
C ILE A 134 1.00 -0.91 16.54
N HIS A 135 2.22 -1.39 16.27
CA HIS A 135 3.42 -1.22 17.09
C HIS A 135 3.28 -1.85 18.49
N SER A 136 2.47 -2.89 18.62
CA SER A 136 2.32 -3.65 19.86
C SER A 136 2.61 -5.13 19.66
N GLY A 137 2.76 -5.88 20.72
CA GLY A 137 2.95 -7.34 20.65
C GLY A 137 1.68 -8.14 20.35
N VAL A 138 0.55 -7.46 20.10
CA VAL A 138 -0.78 -8.09 19.91
C VAL A 138 -1.51 -7.52 18.69
N GLU A 139 -0.78 -7.16 17.67
CA GLU A 139 -1.34 -6.66 16.42
C GLU A 139 -2.35 -7.64 15.82
N MET A 140 -3.43 -7.10 15.26
CA MET A 140 -4.51 -7.88 14.69
C MET A 140 -4.95 -7.31 13.34
N LEU A 141 -5.00 -8.14 12.33
CA LEU A 141 -5.52 -7.82 11.00
C LEU A 141 -6.53 -8.86 10.54
N ASP A 142 -7.32 -8.52 9.52
CA ASP A 142 -8.16 -9.48 8.79
C ASP A 142 -7.40 -9.96 7.54
N LEU A 143 -7.24 -11.26 7.37
CA LEU A 143 -6.55 -11.83 6.21
C LEU A 143 -7.27 -11.51 4.90
N THR A 144 -8.58 -11.30 4.92
CA THR A 144 -9.33 -10.92 3.72
C THR A 144 -8.98 -9.51 3.23
N ASP A 145 -8.60 -8.60 4.12
CA ASP A 145 -8.10 -7.27 3.75
C ASP A 145 -6.73 -7.36 3.06
N ALA A 146 -5.86 -8.22 3.59
CA ALA A 146 -4.56 -8.48 2.96
C ALA A 146 -4.70 -9.16 1.58
N ASP A 147 -5.61 -10.12 1.46
CA ASP A 147 -5.90 -10.77 0.18
C ASP A 147 -6.51 -9.78 -0.82
N ALA A 148 -7.38 -8.86 -0.38
CA ALA A 148 -7.92 -7.79 -1.21
C ALA A 148 -6.82 -6.87 -1.77
N CYS A 149 -5.80 -6.54 -0.99
CA CYS A 149 -4.64 -5.78 -1.48
C CYS A 149 -3.86 -6.56 -2.55
N VAL A 150 -3.67 -7.87 -2.37
CA VAL A 150 -3.01 -8.73 -3.36
C VAL A 150 -3.80 -8.78 -4.65
N ASP A 151 -5.11 -9.06 -4.56
CA ASP A 151 -5.99 -9.19 -5.71
C ASP A 151 -6.10 -7.89 -6.50
N LEU A 152 -6.21 -6.77 -5.80
CA LEU A 152 -6.27 -5.44 -6.40
C LEU A 152 -4.99 -5.11 -7.18
N THR A 153 -3.83 -5.45 -6.61
CA THR A 153 -2.54 -5.24 -7.28
C THR A 153 -2.41 -6.07 -8.53
N VAL A 154 -2.72 -7.37 -8.44
CA VAL A 154 -2.65 -8.27 -9.61
C VAL A 154 -3.61 -7.83 -10.69
N ALA A 155 -4.84 -7.46 -10.34
CA ALA A 155 -5.82 -6.96 -11.29
C ALA A 155 -5.38 -5.63 -11.95
N TRP A 156 -4.72 -4.74 -11.18
CA TRP A 156 -4.20 -3.48 -11.72
C TRP A 156 -3.03 -3.70 -12.68
N LEU A 157 -2.11 -4.62 -12.38
CA LEU A 157 -0.97 -4.94 -13.25
C LEU A 157 -1.37 -5.71 -14.53
N ALA A 158 -2.49 -6.42 -14.50
CA ALA A 158 -2.98 -7.24 -15.61
C ALA A 158 -3.89 -6.50 -16.62
N LYS A 159 -4.08 -5.20 -16.45
CA LYS A 159 -4.93 -4.37 -17.31
C LYS A 159 -4.27 -4.01 -18.65
#